data_994d31ced170460dd5007e0abca84060
#
_entry.id   994d31ced170460dd5007e0abca84060
#
_cell.length_a   1.000
_cell.length_b   1.000
_cell.length_c   1.000
_cell.angle_alpha   90.00
_cell.angle_beta   90.00
_cell.angle_gamma   90.00
#
_symmetry.space_group_name_H-M   'P 1'
#
loop_
_entity.id
_entity.type
_entity.pdbx_description
1 polymer ?
#
loop_
_entity_poly.entity_id
_entity_poly.type
_entity_poly.pdbx_seq_one_letter_code
_entity_poly.pdbx_strand_id
1 'polypeptide(L)'
;MADRGLYARWLFESIVNNGWHPFLRINTAVKARAVGENDFDWVSRWVPTPGTKWQGMVECFVDKKSRLVCTLLMQWQEGYEHPWVVLTDLAPEAANVAWYGLRTWIECGFKDFKRGGFGWHHEKMHDAGRVERLWLAMAVAMIWLVGLGAQAESQSPSACPEKLSELHIAHKHMKRANASAPARSLSCAQRGRLVLLAALIQTQDLPIGRLLPEEWPETVVSPRKLLSPSQKRQKERQREHKRRQKKAASSRKKAA
;
A
#
# COMPACT_ATOMS: atom_id res chain seq x y z
N MET A 1 -6.16 0.10 -9.55
CA MET A 1 -6.08 1.23 -8.57
C MET A 1 -4.95 2.15 -8.98
N ALA A 2 -5.18 3.48 -8.97
CA ALA A 2 -4.15 4.46 -9.32
C ALA A 2 -4.17 5.66 -8.37
N ASP A 3 -3.00 6.31 -8.21
CA ASP A 3 -2.81 7.48 -7.36
C ASP A 3 -3.13 8.80 -8.09
N ARG A 4 -3.12 9.91 -7.35
CA ARG A 4 -3.52 11.27 -7.77
C ARG A 4 -2.90 11.78 -9.08
N GLY A 5 -1.78 11.23 -9.51
CA GLY A 5 -1.11 11.60 -10.76
C GLY A 5 -1.57 10.85 -12.00
N LEU A 6 -2.40 9.84 -11.84
CA LEU A 6 -2.75 8.90 -12.92
C LEU A 6 -4.26 8.85 -13.21
N TYR A 7 -5.01 9.89 -12.92
CA TYR A 7 -6.41 9.95 -13.28
C TYR A 7 -6.60 10.70 -14.61
N ALA A 8 -7.20 10.03 -15.57
CA ALA A 8 -7.59 10.61 -16.85
C ALA A 8 -8.78 9.85 -17.40
N ARG A 9 -9.64 10.51 -18.19
CA ARG A 9 -10.80 9.89 -18.81
C ARG A 9 -10.41 8.67 -19.65
N TRP A 10 -9.42 8.83 -20.51
CA TRP A 10 -8.95 7.74 -21.37
C TRP A 10 -8.48 6.51 -20.57
N LEU A 11 -7.82 6.72 -19.42
CA LEU A 11 -7.38 5.63 -18.55
C LEU A 11 -8.56 4.93 -17.89
N PHE A 12 -9.53 5.70 -17.40
CA PHE A 12 -10.77 5.17 -16.83
C PHE A 12 -11.51 4.30 -17.85
N GLU A 13 -11.77 4.85 -19.03
CA GLU A 13 -12.45 4.15 -20.13
C GLU A 13 -11.66 2.90 -20.58
N SER A 14 -10.34 2.99 -20.68
CA SER A 14 -9.50 1.85 -21.03
C SER A 14 -9.57 0.72 -20.02
N ILE A 15 -9.60 1.02 -18.71
CA ILE A 15 -9.75 0.01 -17.66
C ILE A 15 -11.11 -0.66 -17.77
N VAL A 16 -12.19 0.11 -17.93
CA VAL A 16 -13.56 -0.42 -18.08
C VAL A 16 -13.68 -1.28 -19.33
N ASN A 17 -13.15 -0.82 -20.46
CA ASN A 17 -13.18 -1.56 -21.73
C ASN A 17 -12.42 -2.90 -21.67
N ASN A 18 -11.49 -3.05 -20.75
CA ASN A 18 -10.81 -4.32 -20.48
C ASN A 18 -11.56 -5.20 -19.46
N GLY A 19 -12.77 -4.85 -19.05
CA GLY A 19 -13.60 -5.60 -18.10
C GLY A 19 -13.14 -5.45 -16.65
N TRP A 20 -12.37 -4.42 -16.31
CA TRP A 20 -11.89 -4.16 -14.97
C TRP A 20 -12.54 -2.92 -14.38
N HIS A 21 -12.63 -2.87 -13.06
CA HIS A 21 -13.19 -1.72 -12.34
C HIS A 21 -12.08 -0.75 -11.91
N PRO A 22 -12.07 0.50 -12.41
CA PRO A 22 -11.14 1.52 -11.99
C PRO A 22 -11.41 1.96 -10.55
N PHE A 23 -10.34 2.19 -9.79
CA PHE A 23 -10.33 2.93 -8.53
C PHE A 23 -9.25 3.99 -8.64
N LEU A 24 -9.62 5.16 -9.18
CA LEU A 24 -8.69 6.24 -9.47
C LEU A 24 -8.84 7.35 -8.43
N ARG A 25 -7.80 7.57 -7.64
CA ARG A 25 -7.79 8.67 -6.69
C ARG A 25 -7.56 9.99 -7.41
N ILE A 26 -8.42 10.96 -7.14
CA ILE A 26 -8.32 12.32 -7.67
C ILE A 26 -8.00 13.36 -6.59
N ASN A 27 -7.65 14.57 -7.02
CA ASN A 27 -7.48 15.70 -6.12
C ASN A 27 -8.82 16.27 -5.68
N THR A 28 -8.85 16.91 -4.51
CA THR A 28 -10.02 17.64 -4.01
C THR A 28 -10.29 18.95 -4.74
N ALA A 29 -9.31 19.46 -5.48
CA ALA A 29 -9.40 20.66 -6.32
C ALA A 29 -10.01 20.34 -7.72
N VAL A 30 -11.02 19.49 -7.74
CA VAL A 30 -11.79 19.12 -8.93
C VAL A 30 -13.23 19.56 -8.72
N LYS A 31 -13.91 19.94 -9.77
CA LYS A 31 -15.35 20.20 -9.76
C LYS A 31 -16.12 19.01 -10.29
N ALA A 32 -17.21 18.70 -9.62
CA ALA A 32 -18.18 17.68 -10.03
C ALA A 32 -19.61 18.20 -9.79
N ARG A 33 -20.58 17.54 -10.40
CA ARG A 33 -22.00 17.71 -10.07
C ARG A 33 -22.65 16.35 -9.90
N ALA A 34 -23.59 16.22 -8.99
CA ALA A 34 -24.39 15.02 -8.90
C ALA A 34 -25.25 14.87 -10.16
N VAL A 35 -25.50 13.64 -10.58
CA VAL A 35 -26.36 13.38 -11.74
C VAL A 35 -27.77 13.92 -11.43
N GLY A 36 -28.26 14.79 -12.32
CA GLY A 36 -29.55 15.50 -12.16
C GLY A 36 -29.40 16.93 -11.62
N GLU A 37 -28.25 17.35 -11.15
CA GLU A 37 -27.96 18.74 -10.76
C GLU A 37 -27.42 19.55 -11.95
N ASN A 38 -27.64 20.87 -11.90
CA ASN A 38 -27.22 21.78 -12.98
C ASN A 38 -25.81 22.32 -12.78
N ASP A 39 -25.42 22.56 -11.51
CA ASP A 39 -24.22 23.33 -11.20
C ASP A 39 -23.06 22.44 -10.74
N PHE A 40 -21.87 22.75 -11.27
CA PHE A 40 -20.63 22.15 -10.82
C PHE A 40 -20.10 22.84 -9.58
N ASP A 41 -19.86 22.07 -8.51
CA ASP A 41 -19.24 22.56 -7.30
C ASP A 41 -17.91 21.86 -7.00
N TRP A 42 -17.10 22.49 -6.14
CA TRP A 42 -15.84 21.91 -5.70
C TRP A 42 -16.08 20.66 -4.85
N VAL A 43 -15.47 19.56 -5.24
CA VAL A 43 -15.53 18.29 -4.52
C VAL A 43 -15.11 18.42 -3.05
N SER A 44 -14.19 19.34 -2.75
CA SER A 44 -13.77 19.62 -1.38
C SER A 44 -14.91 20.11 -0.46
N ARG A 45 -15.99 20.65 -1.00
CA ARG A 45 -17.13 21.15 -0.21
C ARG A 45 -18.09 20.05 0.22
N TRP A 46 -18.08 18.92 -0.48
CA TRP A 46 -18.97 17.79 -0.19
C TRP A 46 -18.51 16.99 1.03
N VAL A 47 -17.19 17.04 1.32
CA VAL A 47 -16.58 16.40 2.49
C VAL A 47 -15.69 17.44 3.18
N PRO A 48 -16.29 18.40 3.93
CA PRO A 48 -15.56 19.57 4.42
C PRO A 48 -14.72 19.30 5.67
N THR A 49 -15.05 18.27 6.44
CA THR A 49 -14.41 18.00 7.73
C THR A 49 -14.09 16.50 7.91
N PRO A 50 -13.07 16.16 8.74
CA PRO A 50 -12.86 14.79 9.16
C PRO A 50 -14.13 14.16 9.77
N GLY A 51 -14.33 12.87 9.51
CA GLY A 51 -15.54 12.13 9.90
C GLY A 51 -16.65 12.14 8.86
N THR A 52 -16.60 13.01 7.85
CA THR A 52 -17.62 13.08 6.79
C THR A 52 -17.34 12.10 5.65
N LYS A 53 -18.41 11.61 5.02
CA LYS A 53 -18.37 10.76 3.82
C LYS A 53 -19.46 11.17 2.84
N TRP A 54 -19.24 10.93 1.57
CA TRP A 54 -20.20 11.12 0.50
C TRP A 54 -19.96 10.08 -0.61
N GLN A 55 -21.02 9.60 -1.22
CA GLN A 55 -20.94 8.72 -2.39
C GLN A 55 -22.17 8.90 -3.27
N GLY A 56 -21.97 8.78 -4.58
CA GLY A 56 -23.05 8.90 -5.55
C GLY A 56 -22.56 8.97 -6.98
N MET A 57 -23.51 8.93 -7.94
CA MET A 57 -23.24 9.14 -9.35
C MET A 57 -23.02 10.62 -9.64
N VAL A 58 -21.97 10.92 -10.38
CA VAL A 58 -21.57 12.29 -10.69
C VAL A 58 -21.14 12.45 -12.15
N GLU A 59 -21.19 13.68 -12.64
CA GLU A 59 -20.38 14.13 -13.74
C GLU A 59 -19.15 14.85 -13.17
N CYS A 60 -17.98 14.27 -13.35
CA CYS A 60 -16.70 14.87 -13.00
C CYS A 60 -16.12 15.65 -14.16
N PHE A 61 -15.37 16.72 -13.82
CA PHE A 61 -14.65 17.62 -14.71
C PHE A 61 -15.55 18.50 -15.58
N VAL A 62 -15.37 19.82 -15.48
CA VAL A 62 -16.18 20.82 -16.17
C VAL A 62 -15.96 20.79 -17.69
N ASP A 63 -14.70 20.57 -18.11
CA ASP A 63 -14.36 20.51 -19.53
C ASP A 63 -15.04 19.34 -20.21
N LYS A 64 -15.79 19.64 -21.28
CA LYS A 64 -16.55 18.64 -22.05
C LYS A 64 -15.68 17.49 -22.58
N LYS A 65 -14.42 17.74 -22.93
CA LYS A 65 -13.50 16.72 -23.46
C LYS A 65 -13.04 15.73 -22.39
N SER A 66 -12.90 16.18 -21.15
CA SER A 66 -12.47 15.36 -20.00
C SER A 66 -13.64 14.89 -19.14
N ARG A 67 -14.87 15.34 -19.41
CA ARG A 67 -16.07 15.03 -18.62
C ARG A 67 -16.31 13.54 -18.56
N LEU A 68 -16.52 13.04 -17.35
CA LEU A 68 -16.69 11.63 -17.04
C LEU A 68 -17.91 11.43 -16.13
N VAL A 69 -18.85 10.59 -16.57
CA VAL A 69 -19.94 10.11 -15.72
C VAL A 69 -19.44 8.86 -15.00
N CYS A 70 -19.46 8.88 -13.68
CA CYS A 70 -18.93 7.80 -12.86
C CYS A 70 -19.47 7.88 -11.43
N THR A 71 -19.18 6.88 -10.63
CA THR A 71 -19.38 6.94 -9.17
C THR A 71 -18.21 7.66 -8.53
N LEU A 72 -18.52 8.61 -7.66
CA LEU A 72 -17.58 9.29 -6.79
C LEU A 72 -17.75 8.77 -5.36
N LEU A 73 -16.68 8.26 -4.79
CA LEU A 73 -16.62 7.81 -3.40
C LEU A 73 -15.70 8.73 -2.63
N MET A 74 -16.18 9.26 -1.50
CA MET A 74 -15.42 10.19 -0.69
C MET A 74 -15.50 9.84 0.79
N GLN A 75 -14.38 9.95 1.48
CA GLN A 75 -14.32 9.84 2.93
C GLN A 75 -13.14 10.61 3.49
N TRP A 76 -13.39 11.42 4.48
CA TRP A 76 -12.34 12.08 5.28
C TRP A 76 -12.23 11.42 6.64
N GLN A 77 -11.36 10.43 6.75
CA GLN A 77 -11.09 9.76 8.01
C GLN A 77 -10.21 10.63 8.91
N GLU A 78 -10.47 10.61 10.21
CA GLU A 78 -9.64 11.29 11.21
C GLU A 78 -8.17 10.87 11.11
N GLY A 79 -7.27 11.85 11.27
CA GLY A 79 -5.84 11.65 11.18
C GLY A 79 -5.27 11.77 9.75
N TYR A 80 -6.10 11.86 8.71
CA TYR A 80 -5.64 12.21 7.37
C TYR A 80 -5.70 13.73 7.15
N GLU A 81 -4.70 14.26 6.45
CA GLU A 81 -4.65 15.68 6.08
C GLU A 81 -5.70 16.05 5.03
N HIS A 82 -6.07 15.08 4.18
CA HIS A 82 -7.02 15.27 3.09
C HIS A 82 -7.95 14.06 2.96
N PRO A 83 -9.19 14.25 2.49
CA PRO A 83 -10.09 13.15 2.20
C PRO A 83 -9.56 12.23 1.09
N TRP A 84 -10.01 11.01 1.12
CA TRP A 84 -9.92 10.13 -0.03
C TRP A 84 -11.07 10.46 -0.97
N VAL A 85 -10.75 10.64 -2.25
CA VAL A 85 -11.68 10.96 -3.32
C VAL A 85 -11.37 10.02 -4.47
N VAL A 86 -12.26 9.07 -4.74
CA VAL A 86 -12.02 7.95 -5.65
C VAL A 86 -13.13 7.87 -6.67
N LEU A 87 -12.75 7.74 -7.95
CA LEU A 87 -13.65 7.48 -9.06
C LEU A 87 -13.70 5.98 -9.37
N THR A 88 -14.89 5.45 -9.63
CA THR A 88 -15.12 4.08 -10.10
C THR A 88 -16.33 4.00 -11.02
N ASP A 89 -16.44 2.93 -11.81
CA ASP A 89 -17.59 2.61 -12.65
C ASP A 89 -18.66 1.78 -11.92
N LEU A 90 -18.31 1.22 -10.75
CA LEU A 90 -19.26 0.46 -9.93
C LEU A 90 -20.39 1.37 -9.42
N ALA A 91 -21.58 0.79 -9.22
CA ALA A 91 -22.68 1.49 -8.58
C ALA A 91 -22.27 1.96 -7.16
N PRO A 92 -22.80 3.10 -6.67
CA PRO A 92 -22.42 3.64 -5.37
C PRO A 92 -22.57 2.63 -4.23
N GLU A 93 -23.61 1.79 -4.27
CA GLU A 93 -23.92 0.78 -3.26
C GLU A 93 -23.00 -0.45 -3.35
N ALA A 94 -22.44 -0.71 -4.52
CA ALA A 94 -21.58 -1.85 -4.80
C ALA A 94 -20.10 -1.56 -4.55
N ALA A 95 -19.74 -0.35 -4.12
CA ALA A 95 -18.37 0.08 -3.96
C ALA A 95 -18.10 0.71 -2.60
N ASN A 96 -16.90 0.50 -2.07
CA ASN A 96 -16.46 1.10 -0.82
C ASN A 96 -15.13 1.84 -1.02
N VAL A 97 -15.06 3.09 -0.58
CA VAL A 97 -13.84 3.91 -0.66
C VAL A 97 -12.65 3.26 0.06
N ALA A 98 -12.90 2.46 1.09
CA ALA A 98 -11.89 1.75 1.86
C ALA A 98 -11.08 0.76 0.99
N TRP A 99 -11.67 0.25 -0.09
CA TRP A 99 -10.97 -0.66 -1.01
C TRP A 99 -9.76 0.00 -1.66
N TYR A 100 -9.76 1.32 -1.80
CA TYR A 100 -8.58 2.04 -2.28
C TYR A 100 -7.35 1.82 -1.36
N GLY A 101 -7.55 1.46 -0.10
CA GLY A 101 -6.49 1.08 0.84
C GLY A 101 -5.66 -0.12 0.39
N LEU A 102 -6.23 -1.02 -0.43
CA LEU A 102 -5.53 -2.17 -1.01
C LEU A 102 -4.35 -1.75 -1.91
N ARG A 103 -4.31 -0.48 -2.35
CA ARG A 103 -3.16 0.07 -3.06
C ARG A 103 -1.85 -0.08 -2.28
N THR A 104 -1.93 -0.04 -0.95
CA THR A 104 -0.74 -0.26 -0.10
C THR A 104 -0.13 -1.64 -0.29
N TRP A 105 -0.91 -2.65 -0.68
CA TRP A 105 -0.40 -3.98 -0.97
C TRP A 105 0.49 -4.00 -2.21
N ILE A 106 0.13 -3.20 -3.23
CA ILE A 106 0.95 -3.01 -4.44
C ILE A 106 2.28 -2.37 -4.04
N GLU A 107 2.26 -1.35 -3.20
CA GLU A 107 3.48 -0.69 -2.70
C GLU A 107 4.34 -1.63 -1.85
N CYS A 108 3.71 -2.47 -1.01
CA CYS A 108 4.41 -3.50 -0.25
C CYS A 108 5.04 -4.54 -1.18
N GLY A 109 4.33 -5.00 -2.20
CA GLY A 109 4.85 -5.90 -3.23
C GLY A 109 6.10 -5.32 -3.89
N PHE A 110 6.04 -4.09 -4.39
CA PHE A 110 7.21 -3.42 -4.98
C PHE A 110 8.35 -3.23 -3.98
N LYS A 111 8.05 -3.00 -2.71
CA LYS A 111 9.06 -2.93 -1.65
C LYS A 111 9.76 -4.27 -1.46
N ASP A 112 9.00 -5.37 -1.49
CA ASP A 112 9.53 -6.72 -1.37
C ASP A 112 10.37 -7.10 -2.60
N PHE A 113 9.97 -6.72 -3.82
CA PHE A 113 10.80 -6.86 -5.01
C PHE A 113 12.12 -6.09 -4.91
N LYS A 114 12.10 -4.85 -4.41
CA LYS A 114 13.29 -4.00 -4.36
C LYS A 114 14.21 -4.37 -3.19
N ARG A 115 13.76 -4.19 -1.97
CA ARG A 115 14.62 -4.21 -0.77
C ARG A 115 14.33 -5.35 0.18
N GLY A 116 13.12 -5.90 0.11
CA GLY A 116 12.63 -6.87 1.07
C GLY A 116 13.03 -8.32 0.75
N GLY A 117 13.28 -8.66 -0.50
CA GLY A 117 13.47 -10.04 -0.91
C GLY A 117 14.46 -10.21 -2.06
N PHE A 118 14.11 -9.72 -3.24
CA PHE A 118 14.83 -10.03 -4.47
C PHE A 118 16.00 -9.08 -4.79
N GLY A 119 16.09 -7.92 -4.13
CA GLY A 119 17.18 -6.99 -4.36
C GLY A 119 17.18 -6.32 -5.74
N TRP A 120 16.03 -6.29 -6.43
CA TRP A 120 15.89 -5.77 -7.79
C TRP A 120 16.58 -4.42 -8.03
N HIS A 121 16.65 -3.55 -7.03
CA HIS A 121 17.28 -2.23 -7.13
C HIS A 121 18.81 -2.28 -7.24
N HIS A 122 19.42 -3.44 -7.12
CA HIS A 122 20.87 -3.66 -7.33
C HIS A 122 21.18 -4.23 -8.72
N GLU A 123 20.15 -4.67 -9.44
CA GLU A 123 20.32 -5.24 -10.78
C GLU A 123 20.72 -4.15 -11.78
N LYS A 124 21.72 -4.49 -12.60
CA LYS A 124 22.26 -3.60 -13.62
C LYS A 124 22.00 -4.16 -15.03
N MET A 125 20.93 -4.92 -15.19
CA MET A 125 20.57 -5.44 -16.50
C MET A 125 20.08 -4.33 -17.43
N HIS A 126 20.59 -4.33 -18.66
CA HIS A 126 20.20 -3.39 -19.71
C HIS A 126 19.39 -4.06 -20.83
N ASP A 127 19.47 -5.38 -20.96
CA ASP A 127 18.73 -6.14 -21.97
C ASP A 127 17.27 -6.35 -21.54
N ALA A 128 16.33 -5.81 -22.31
CA ALA A 128 14.91 -5.85 -22.00
C ALA A 128 14.38 -7.29 -21.90
N GLY A 129 14.79 -8.18 -22.80
CA GLY A 129 14.32 -9.56 -22.80
C GLY A 129 14.85 -10.38 -21.61
N ARG A 130 16.02 -10.07 -21.09
CA ARG A 130 16.52 -10.67 -19.84
C ARG A 130 15.78 -10.12 -18.65
N VAL A 131 15.50 -8.82 -18.65
CA VAL A 131 14.70 -8.17 -17.59
C VAL A 131 13.31 -8.79 -17.51
N GLU A 132 12.61 -8.98 -18.62
CA GLU A 132 11.27 -9.60 -18.65
C GLU A 132 11.30 -11.02 -18.06
N ARG A 133 12.26 -11.86 -18.46
CA ARG A 133 12.40 -13.21 -17.93
C ARG A 133 12.67 -13.22 -16.42
N LEU A 134 13.55 -12.33 -15.96
CA LEU A 134 13.81 -12.20 -14.53
C LEU A 134 12.58 -11.74 -13.76
N TRP A 135 11.84 -10.75 -14.30
CA TRP A 135 10.60 -10.30 -13.69
C TRP A 135 9.54 -11.41 -13.61
N LEU A 136 9.42 -12.23 -14.66
CA LEU A 136 8.52 -13.38 -14.64
C LEU A 136 8.90 -14.38 -13.54
N ALA A 137 10.19 -14.74 -13.46
CA ALA A 137 10.68 -15.65 -12.42
C ALA A 137 10.43 -15.07 -11.01
N MET A 138 10.70 -13.78 -10.81
CA MET A 138 10.44 -13.11 -9.55
C MET A 138 8.95 -13.03 -9.22
N ALA A 139 8.07 -12.84 -10.22
CA ALA A 139 6.63 -12.82 -10.02
C ALA A 139 6.11 -14.20 -9.55
N VAL A 140 6.55 -15.28 -10.17
CA VAL A 140 6.22 -16.65 -9.75
C VAL A 140 6.71 -16.93 -8.33
N ALA A 141 7.97 -16.59 -8.04
CA ALA A 141 8.54 -16.73 -6.69
C ALA A 141 7.77 -15.89 -5.65
N MET A 142 7.35 -14.68 -6.02
CA MET A 142 6.55 -13.82 -5.14
C MET A 142 5.20 -14.45 -4.80
N ILE A 143 4.49 -15.00 -5.80
CA ILE A 143 3.21 -15.69 -5.59
C ILE A 143 3.41 -16.86 -4.62
N TRP A 144 4.45 -17.65 -4.81
CA TRP A 144 4.77 -18.76 -3.92
C TRP A 144 5.05 -18.28 -2.49
N LEU A 145 5.92 -17.27 -2.32
CA LEU A 145 6.24 -16.70 -1.01
C LEU A 145 5.02 -16.09 -0.32
N VAL A 146 4.14 -15.40 -1.07
CA VAL A 146 2.89 -14.86 -0.52
C VAL A 146 1.96 -15.99 -0.06
N GLY A 147 1.85 -17.07 -0.84
CA GLY A 147 1.05 -18.25 -0.45
C GLY A 147 1.55 -18.90 0.83
N LEU A 148 2.88 -19.12 0.95
CA LEU A 148 3.49 -19.64 2.17
C LEU A 148 3.26 -18.70 3.37
N GLY A 149 3.44 -17.41 3.17
CA GLY A 149 3.27 -16.44 4.24
C GLY A 149 1.83 -16.28 4.69
N ALA A 150 0.86 -16.31 3.77
CA ALA A 150 -0.56 -16.29 4.08
C ALA A 150 -0.99 -17.53 4.87
N GLN A 151 -0.54 -18.70 4.47
CA GLN A 151 -0.80 -19.94 5.19
C GLN A 151 -0.19 -19.93 6.59
N ALA A 152 1.07 -19.51 6.74
CA ALA A 152 1.72 -19.39 8.04
C ALA A 152 1.01 -18.37 8.95
N GLU A 153 0.48 -17.29 8.38
CA GLU A 153 -0.28 -16.29 9.11
C GLU A 153 -1.63 -16.83 9.60
N SER A 154 -2.34 -17.60 8.77
CA SER A 154 -3.60 -18.23 9.16
C SER A 154 -3.44 -19.31 10.24
N GLN A 155 -2.33 -20.04 10.22
CA GLN A 155 -2.00 -21.05 11.21
C GLN A 155 -1.51 -20.47 12.55
N SER A 156 -1.00 -19.23 12.51
CA SER A 156 -0.55 -18.52 13.71
C SER A 156 -1.44 -17.30 13.88
N PRO A 157 -2.54 -17.40 14.65
CA PRO A 157 -3.41 -16.26 14.90
C PRO A 157 -2.57 -15.07 15.34
N SER A 158 -2.89 -13.90 14.88
CA SER A 158 -2.14 -12.63 14.92
C SER A 158 -1.56 -12.23 16.27
N ALA A 159 -1.93 -12.91 17.33
CA ALA A 159 -1.46 -12.69 18.68
C ALA A 159 -0.07 -13.30 18.96
N CYS A 160 0.47 -14.19 18.12
CA CYS A 160 1.68 -14.92 18.49
C CYS A 160 2.70 -15.00 17.36
N PRO A 161 3.42 -13.90 17.09
CA PRO A 161 4.65 -13.96 16.29
C PRO A 161 5.68 -14.91 16.88
N GLU A 162 5.57 -15.23 18.15
CA GLU A 162 6.37 -16.19 18.89
C GLU A 162 6.27 -17.62 18.36
N LYS A 163 5.15 -18.01 17.76
CA LYS A 163 5.01 -19.31 17.11
C LYS A 163 5.73 -19.44 15.76
N LEU A 164 6.17 -18.31 15.21
CA LEU A 164 7.13 -18.26 14.09
C LEU A 164 8.57 -18.11 14.59
N SER A 165 8.78 -18.21 15.88
CA SER A 165 9.97 -17.77 16.63
C SER A 165 11.16 -18.70 16.51
N GLU A 166 11.04 -19.86 15.92
CA GLU A 166 12.24 -20.59 15.53
C GLU A 166 13.10 -19.79 14.55
N LEU A 167 12.54 -18.73 13.98
CA LEU A 167 13.20 -17.77 13.09
C LEU A 167 13.41 -16.43 13.80
N HIS A 168 14.26 -16.39 14.77
CA HIS A 168 14.70 -15.29 15.63
C HIS A 168 14.69 -13.84 15.09
N ILE A 169 14.56 -13.65 13.80
CA ILE A 169 14.65 -12.33 13.15
C ILE A 169 13.40 -11.49 13.42
N ALA A 170 12.23 -12.12 13.57
CA ALA A 170 10.99 -11.43 13.88
C ALA A 170 10.97 -10.87 15.32
N HIS A 171 11.58 -11.55 16.27
CA HIS A 171 11.57 -11.22 17.69
C HIS A 171 12.29 -9.91 18.05
N LYS A 172 13.37 -9.58 17.36
CA LYS A 172 14.17 -8.38 17.68
C LYS A 172 13.43 -7.06 17.42
N HIS A 173 12.43 -7.06 16.55
CA HIS A 173 11.69 -5.86 16.21
C HIS A 173 10.40 -5.65 17.02
N MET A 174 10.00 -6.60 17.83
CA MET A 174 8.69 -6.60 18.51
C MET A 174 8.71 -6.12 19.97
N LYS A 175 9.85 -5.86 20.58
CA LYS A 175 9.96 -5.38 21.98
C LYS A 175 9.44 -3.95 22.21
N ARG A 176 8.54 -3.44 21.40
CA ARG A 176 7.87 -2.15 21.60
C ARG A 176 6.37 -2.30 21.47
N ALA A 177 5.74 -2.85 22.49
CA ALA A 177 4.31 -2.80 22.49
C ALA A 177 3.71 -2.67 23.87
N ASN A 178 3.28 -1.46 24.17
CA ASN A 178 2.03 -1.21 24.86
C ASN A 178 0.97 -0.96 23.78
N ALA A 179 0.66 -1.91 22.92
CA ALA A 179 -0.31 -1.76 21.85
C ALA A 179 -1.21 -2.98 21.81
N SER A 180 -2.50 -2.70 21.87
CA SER A 180 -3.65 -3.59 21.77
C SER A 180 -3.71 -4.32 20.46
N ALA A 181 -3.02 -4.95 19.87
CA ALA A 181 -2.84 -5.83 18.71
C ALA A 181 -1.50 -5.59 18.02
N PRO A 182 -0.69 -6.61 17.83
CA PRO A 182 0.57 -6.47 17.12
C PRO A 182 0.29 -6.10 15.68
N ALA A 183 0.68 -4.87 15.29
CA ALA A 183 0.65 -4.48 13.90
C ALA A 183 1.54 -5.45 13.11
N ARG A 184 1.03 -5.98 11.98
CA ARG A 184 1.78 -6.81 11.04
C ARG A 184 3.15 -6.17 10.78
N SER A 185 4.22 -6.78 11.26
CA SER A 185 5.59 -6.24 11.14
C SER A 185 6.30 -6.74 9.88
N LEU A 186 5.89 -7.88 9.36
CA LEU A 186 6.41 -8.51 8.14
C LEU A 186 5.30 -8.59 7.09
N SER A 187 5.67 -8.41 5.82
CA SER A 187 4.78 -8.73 4.70
C SER A 187 4.59 -10.25 4.59
N CYS A 188 3.50 -10.69 3.94
CA CYS A 188 3.30 -12.12 3.65
C CYS A 188 4.49 -12.71 2.88
N ALA A 189 5.04 -11.99 1.91
CA ALA A 189 6.22 -12.44 1.16
C ALA A 189 7.43 -12.65 2.06
N GLN A 190 7.71 -11.72 3.00
CA GLN A 190 8.81 -11.88 3.94
C GLN A 190 8.59 -13.05 4.89
N ARG A 191 7.36 -13.24 5.36
CA ARG A 191 6.99 -14.38 6.21
C ARG A 191 7.17 -15.71 5.46
N GLY A 192 6.69 -15.80 4.22
CA GLY A 192 6.87 -16.96 3.37
C GLY A 192 8.34 -17.28 3.09
N ARG A 193 9.17 -16.24 2.90
CA ARG A 193 10.62 -16.41 2.76
C ARG A 193 11.25 -17.03 4.00
N LEU A 194 10.81 -16.63 5.19
CA LEU A 194 11.31 -17.22 6.43
C LEU A 194 10.89 -18.69 6.59
N VAL A 195 9.65 -19.02 6.23
CA VAL A 195 9.16 -20.41 6.21
C VAL A 195 10.00 -21.27 5.26
N LEU A 196 10.26 -20.77 4.05
CA LEU A 196 11.08 -21.46 3.07
C LEU A 196 12.52 -21.66 3.56
N LEU A 197 13.13 -20.63 4.14
CA LEU A 197 14.48 -20.72 4.70
C LEU A 197 14.56 -21.73 5.86
N ALA A 198 13.53 -21.78 6.72
CA ALA A 198 13.47 -22.77 7.79
C ALA A 198 13.45 -24.19 7.25
N ALA A 199 12.60 -24.47 6.25
CA ALA A 199 12.53 -25.78 5.61
C ALA A 199 13.88 -26.18 4.99
N LEU A 200 14.55 -25.26 4.31
CA LEU A 200 15.88 -25.49 3.72
C LEU A 200 16.94 -25.80 4.79
N ILE A 201 16.98 -25.04 5.87
CA ILE A 201 17.94 -25.26 6.97
C ILE A 201 17.71 -26.60 7.66
N GLN A 202 16.44 -26.98 7.79
CA GLN A 202 16.05 -28.25 8.43
C GLN A 202 16.07 -29.45 7.47
N THR A 203 16.49 -29.24 6.23
CA THR A 203 16.54 -30.28 5.18
C THR A 203 15.17 -30.96 4.98
N GLN A 204 14.08 -30.19 5.13
CA GLN A 204 12.71 -30.64 4.90
C GLN A 204 12.32 -30.44 3.43
N ASP A 205 11.26 -31.13 3.01
CA ASP A 205 10.66 -30.90 1.70
C ASP A 205 10.21 -29.44 1.55
N LEU A 206 10.35 -28.91 0.34
CA LEU A 206 9.95 -27.53 0.06
C LEU A 206 8.45 -27.36 0.25
N PRO A 207 8.01 -26.47 1.15
CA PRO A 207 6.60 -26.31 1.45
C PRO A 207 5.88 -25.66 0.27
N ILE A 208 4.64 -26.12 0.00
CA ILE A 208 3.74 -25.52 -0.98
C ILE A 208 2.70 -24.72 -0.22
N GLY A 209 2.72 -23.38 -0.41
CA GLY A 209 1.74 -22.49 0.21
C GLY A 209 0.44 -22.40 -0.57
N ARG A 210 -0.63 -21.99 0.11
CA ARG A 210 -1.92 -21.67 -0.50
C ARG A 210 -2.18 -20.18 -0.46
N LEU A 211 -2.69 -19.63 -1.56
CA LEU A 211 -3.21 -18.26 -1.56
C LEU A 211 -4.53 -18.27 -0.78
N LEU A 212 -4.55 -17.54 0.31
CA LEU A 212 -5.75 -17.35 1.13
C LEU A 212 -6.30 -15.96 0.84
N PRO A 213 -7.54 -15.85 0.33
CA PRO A 213 -8.18 -14.56 0.16
C PRO A 213 -8.33 -13.85 1.50
N GLU A 214 -8.02 -12.56 1.55
CA GLU A 214 -8.37 -11.70 2.66
C GLU A 214 -9.69 -10.98 2.34
N GLU A 215 -10.48 -10.70 3.37
CA GLU A 215 -11.68 -9.89 3.22
C GLU A 215 -11.32 -8.47 2.78
N TRP A 216 -12.17 -7.90 1.95
CA TRP A 216 -11.97 -6.53 1.50
C TRP A 216 -12.22 -5.57 2.66
N PRO A 217 -11.41 -4.49 2.79
CA PRO A 217 -11.56 -3.57 3.90
C PRO A 217 -12.91 -2.84 3.86
N GLU A 218 -13.64 -2.88 4.95
CA GLU A 218 -14.93 -2.17 5.08
C GLU A 218 -14.75 -0.72 5.53
N THR A 219 -13.65 -0.43 6.21
CA THR A 219 -13.37 0.90 6.76
C THR A 219 -12.00 1.40 6.35
N VAL A 220 -11.90 2.72 6.15
CA VAL A 220 -10.61 3.38 5.93
C VAL A 220 -9.81 3.34 7.23
N VAL A 221 -8.66 2.68 7.19
CA VAL A 221 -7.77 2.60 8.35
C VAL A 221 -7.14 3.97 8.62
N SER A 222 -7.29 4.45 9.85
CA SER A 222 -6.64 5.71 10.26
C SER A 222 -5.13 5.63 10.10
N PRO A 223 -4.46 6.68 9.61
CA PRO A 223 -3.02 6.68 9.52
C PRO A 223 -2.44 6.52 10.92
N ARG A 224 -1.34 5.78 11.05
CA ARG A 224 -0.57 5.78 12.30
C ARG A 224 -0.34 7.21 12.72
N LYS A 225 -0.66 7.56 13.99
CA LYS A 225 -0.55 8.92 14.55
C LYS A 225 0.62 9.67 13.92
N LEU A 226 0.31 10.65 13.11
CA LEU A 226 1.32 11.53 12.54
C LEU A 226 2.05 12.15 13.72
N LEU A 227 3.36 12.01 13.74
CA LEU A 227 4.19 12.70 14.72
C LEU A 227 3.82 14.18 14.70
N SER A 228 3.57 14.76 15.87
CA SER A 228 3.34 16.20 15.98
C SER A 228 4.48 16.98 15.30
N PRO A 229 4.26 18.21 14.86
CA PRO A 229 5.32 19.01 14.24
C PRO A 229 6.59 19.10 15.09
N SER A 230 6.44 19.14 16.42
CA SER A 230 7.56 19.10 17.38
C SER A 230 8.29 17.75 17.34
N GLN A 231 7.57 16.65 17.31
CA GLN A 231 8.16 15.29 17.21
C GLN A 231 8.82 15.05 15.84
N LYS A 232 8.27 15.59 14.75
CA LYS A 232 8.91 15.57 13.43
C LYS A 232 10.25 16.29 13.44
N ARG A 233 10.29 17.52 13.97
CA ARG A 233 11.53 18.31 14.11
C ARG A 233 12.55 17.62 15.00
N GLN A 234 12.13 17.01 16.12
CA GLN A 234 13.02 16.26 16.99
C GLN A 234 13.61 15.04 16.29
N LYS A 235 12.81 14.31 15.53
CA LYS A 235 13.24 13.12 14.76
C LYS A 235 14.18 13.51 13.61
N GLU A 236 13.97 14.63 12.96
CA GLU A 236 14.88 15.19 11.95
C GLU A 236 16.22 15.59 12.56
N ARG A 237 16.23 16.34 13.67
CA ARG A 237 17.46 16.68 14.41
C ARG A 237 18.25 15.43 14.83
N GLN A 238 17.57 14.39 15.32
CA GLN A 238 18.21 13.12 15.66
C GLN A 238 18.81 12.40 14.45
N ARG A 239 18.11 12.42 13.31
CA ARG A 239 18.61 11.86 12.03
C ARG A 239 19.82 12.61 11.52
N GLU A 240 19.79 13.93 11.61
CA GLU A 240 20.90 14.79 11.18
C GLU A 240 22.12 14.62 12.07
N HIS A 241 21.92 14.56 13.39
CA HIS A 241 22.99 14.26 14.36
C HIS A 241 23.65 12.89 14.08
N LYS A 242 22.84 11.84 13.87
CA LYS A 242 23.37 10.51 13.47
C LYS A 242 24.10 10.52 12.13
N ARG A 243 23.67 11.34 11.16
CA ARG A 243 24.36 11.52 9.87
C ARG A 243 25.72 12.21 10.06
N ARG A 244 25.80 13.25 10.92
CA ARG A 244 27.05 13.94 11.27
C ARG A 244 28.03 13.02 11.98
N GLN A 245 27.56 12.22 12.95
CA GLN A 245 28.39 11.23 13.63
C GLN A 245 28.94 10.15 12.66
N LYS A 246 28.11 9.63 11.76
CA LYS A 246 28.56 8.67 10.76
C LYS A 246 29.59 9.26 9.79
N LYS A 247 29.40 10.52 9.37
CA LYS A 247 30.39 11.20 8.52
C LYS A 247 31.71 11.42 9.26
N ALA A 248 31.67 11.85 10.53
CA ALA A 248 32.87 12.05 11.36
C ALA A 248 33.62 10.72 11.62
N ALA A 249 32.89 9.64 11.86
CA ALA A 249 33.49 8.30 12.04
C ALA A 249 34.13 7.76 10.73
N SER A 250 33.50 8.05 9.58
CA SER A 250 34.05 7.69 8.26
C SER A 250 35.29 8.49 7.89
N SER A 251 35.34 9.80 8.23
CA SER A 251 36.52 10.61 8.00
C SER A 251 37.70 10.19 8.89
N ARG A 252 37.46 9.83 10.14
CA ARG A 252 38.51 9.30 11.04
C ARG A 252 39.09 7.96 10.55
N LYS A 253 38.24 7.07 9.96
CA LYS A 253 38.71 5.81 9.38
C LYS A 253 39.50 5.98 8.06
N LYS A 254 39.36 7.11 7.37
CA LYS A 254 40.14 7.42 6.16
C LYS A 254 41.45 8.14 6.44
N ALA A 255 41.60 8.68 7.66
CA ALA A 255 42.78 9.43 8.09
C ALA A 255 43.76 8.58 8.95
N ALA A 256 43.36 7.37 9.30
CA ALA A 256 44.18 6.32 9.93
C ALA A 256 44.49 5.21 8.92
#